data_178e3db65fa3ba40685800c019a079b3
#
_entry.id   178e3db65fa3ba40685800c019a079b3
#
_cell.length_a   1.000
_cell.length_b   1.000
_cell.length_c   1.000
_cell.angle_alpha   90.00
_cell.angle_beta   90.00
_cell.angle_gamma   90.00
#
_symmetry.space_group_name_H-M   'P 1'
#
loop_
_entity.id
_entity.type
_entity.pdbx_description
1 polymer ?
#
loop_
_entity_poly.entity_id
_entity_poly.type
_entity_poly.pdbx_seq_one_letter_code
_entity_poly.pdbx_strand_id
1 'polypeptide(L)'
;MSFCIFNFVFRKFDCITFAFFFRVSEYNLVINDIDPQGNFGLNWSFEGQGAIPRYASFFADPLEFSASLILFFSTAIWFFIHSKLRETKFLSLFLVLVIVFSFFLSFSRASMFSAILTLVFGLYLSKNYKIILSSLFIVTVGFLYVYFFSSDDLRYLIQDTITFQNTSSLGHLIEWIEGLISIYENPFGVGLAMSGNASGVDQSIKIGGENQFLIYGVQMGVISMVIYFLILIKSIYNSSKLYLNSNNINHKSVGFITALTKFGLLIPLFTANAELYLFVAFFSWYLVGQSERLYNTKL
;
A
#
# COMPACT_ATOMS: atom_id res chain seq x y z
N MET A 1 -24.24 16.34 -6.14
CA MET A 1 -25.09 15.57 -7.07
C MET A 1 -24.27 14.66 -8.00
N SER A 2 -23.16 15.10 -8.59
CA SER A 2 -22.29 14.27 -9.46
C SER A 2 -21.63 13.07 -8.74
N PHE A 3 -21.27 13.22 -7.48
CA PHE A 3 -20.63 12.16 -6.69
C PHE A 3 -21.59 10.99 -6.36
N CYS A 4 -22.88 11.30 -6.15
CA CYS A 4 -23.91 10.29 -5.93
C CYS A 4 -24.22 9.47 -7.20
N ILE A 5 -24.22 10.11 -8.37
CA ILE A 5 -24.48 9.43 -9.65
C ILE A 5 -23.30 8.52 -10.01
N PHE A 6 -22.07 8.98 -9.78
CA PHE A 6 -20.87 8.19 -10.04
C PHE A 6 -20.80 6.94 -9.15
N ASN A 7 -21.06 7.08 -7.84
CA ASN A 7 -21.17 5.95 -6.92
C ASN A 7 -22.29 4.97 -7.30
N PHE A 8 -23.43 5.48 -7.78
CA PHE A 8 -24.56 4.64 -8.18
C PHE A 8 -24.28 3.84 -9.46
N VAL A 9 -23.62 4.44 -10.44
CA VAL A 9 -23.26 3.76 -11.69
C VAL A 9 -22.16 2.73 -11.44
N PHE A 10 -21.12 3.06 -10.67
CA PHE A 10 -20.06 2.11 -10.30
C PHE A 10 -20.58 0.96 -9.42
N ARG A 11 -21.40 1.24 -8.40
CA ARG A 11 -22.04 0.18 -7.62
C ARG A 11 -22.88 -0.79 -8.47
N LYS A 12 -23.59 -0.30 -9.48
CA LYS A 12 -24.35 -1.18 -10.38
C LYS A 12 -23.45 -1.98 -11.32
N PHE A 13 -22.42 -1.36 -11.86
CA PHE A 13 -21.49 -2.04 -12.76
C PHE A 13 -20.70 -3.11 -12.03
N ASP A 14 -20.16 -2.80 -10.85
CA ASP A 14 -19.48 -3.74 -9.99
C ASP A 14 -20.41 -4.86 -9.50
N CYS A 15 -21.62 -4.55 -8.99
CA CYS A 15 -22.57 -5.56 -8.54
C CYS A 15 -22.98 -6.54 -9.65
N ILE A 16 -23.21 -6.08 -10.87
CA ILE A 16 -23.72 -6.95 -11.94
C ILE A 16 -22.62 -7.80 -12.54
N THR A 17 -21.46 -7.19 -12.83
CA THR A 17 -20.37 -7.88 -13.54
C THR A 17 -19.57 -8.79 -12.62
N PHE A 18 -19.23 -8.33 -11.43
CA PHE A 18 -18.44 -9.10 -10.47
C PHE A 18 -19.29 -10.09 -9.68
N ALA A 19 -20.50 -9.73 -9.28
CA ALA A 19 -21.41 -10.66 -8.62
C ALA A 19 -21.72 -11.89 -9.50
N PHE A 20 -21.85 -11.69 -10.82
CA PHE A 20 -22.03 -12.78 -11.76
C PHE A 20 -20.79 -13.68 -11.83
N PHE A 21 -19.60 -13.10 -11.97
CA PHE A 21 -18.35 -13.87 -12.03
C PHE A 21 -18.09 -14.67 -10.75
N PHE A 22 -18.24 -14.06 -9.59
CA PHE A 22 -18.01 -14.72 -8.30
C PHE A 22 -19.12 -15.71 -7.94
N ARG A 23 -20.34 -15.45 -8.37
CA ARG A 23 -21.46 -16.41 -8.21
C ARG A 23 -21.25 -17.69 -9.01
N VAL A 24 -20.66 -17.58 -10.20
CA VAL A 24 -20.32 -18.73 -11.05
C VAL A 24 -19.12 -19.51 -10.49
N SER A 25 -18.17 -18.83 -9.83
CA SER A 25 -16.97 -19.46 -9.27
C SER A 25 -17.15 -20.02 -7.85
N GLU A 26 -18.35 -19.88 -7.27
CA GLU A 26 -18.66 -20.28 -5.87
C GLU A 26 -17.76 -19.62 -4.81
N TYR A 27 -16.92 -18.65 -5.22
CA TYR A 27 -15.98 -17.96 -4.35
C TYR A 27 -16.67 -17.28 -3.15
N ASN A 28 -17.93 -16.89 -3.32
CA ASN A 28 -18.70 -16.20 -2.29
C ASN A 28 -19.28 -17.11 -1.20
N LEU A 29 -19.41 -18.41 -1.43
CA LEU A 29 -19.99 -19.31 -0.44
C LEU A 29 -19.14 -19.35 0.83
N VAL A 30 -17.83 -19.43 0.66
CA VAL A 30 -16.87 -19.44 1.79
C VAL A 30 -16.82 -18.10 2.51
N ILE A 31 -16.92 -16.99 1.77
CA ILE A 31 -16.87 -15.64 2.36
C ILE A 31 -18.16 -15.29 3.09
N ASN A 32 -19.33 -15.76 2.62
CA ASN A 32 -20.61 -15.58 3.31
C ASN A 32 -20.65 -16.24 4.70
N ASP A 33 -19.97 -17.37 4.84
CA ASP A 33 -19.89 -18.08 6.13
C ASP A 33 -18.95 -17.35 7.11
N ILE A 34 -17.96 -16.61 6.59
CA ILE A 34 -16.99 -15.87 7.42
C ILE A 34 -17.47 -14.46 7.76
N ASP A 35 -18.12 -13.78 6.81
CA ASP A 35 -18.66 -12.43 7.01
C ASP A 35 -20.03 -12.29 6.34
N PRO A 36 -21.12 -12.62 7.06
CA PRO A 36 -22.48 -12.56 6.53
C PRO A 36 -22.98 -11.14 6.24
N GLN A 37 -22.27 -10.11 6.67
CA GLN A 37 -22.59 -8.69 6.40
C GLN A 37 -21.92 -8.13 5.15
N GLY A 38 -21.09 -8.91 4.48
CA GLY A 38 -20.46 -8.52 3.22
C GLY A 38 -21.50 -8.21 2.13
N ASN A 39 -21.21 -7.30 1.19
CA ASN A 39 -22.10 -6.93 0.10
C ASN A 39 -22.51 -8.13 -0.75
N PHE A 40 -23.71 -8.63 -0.55
CA PHE A 40 -24.25 -9.82 -1.24
C PHE A 40 -23.32 -11.05 -1.14
N GLY A 41 -22.57 -11.17 -0.06
CA GLY A 41 -21.57 -12.20 0.11
C GLY A 41 -20.26 -11.98 -0.64
N LEU A 42 -20.03 -10.78 -1.15
CA LEU A 42 -18.80 -10.37 -1.80
C LEU A 42 -18.04 -9.43 -0.86
N ASN A 43 -16.92 -9.91 -0.37
CA ASN A 43 -16.04 -9.11 0.51
C ASN A 43 -15.17 -8.10 -0.27
N TRP A 44 -15.66 -7.54 -1.35
CA TRP A 44 -14.94 -6.58 -2.17
C TRP A 44 -15.29 -5.11 -1.85
N SER A 45 -16.30 -4.88 -1.02
CA SER A 45 -16.57 -3.56 -0.45
C SER A 45 -16.81 -3.68 1.05
N PHE A 46 -16.13 -2.83 1.79
CA PHE A 46 -16.13 -2.79 3.24
C PHE A 46 -16.68 -1.44 3.70
N GLU A 47 -17.36 -1.43 4.83
CA GLU A 47 -17.72 -0.18 5.48
C GLU A 47 -16.47 0.42 6.14
N GLY A 48 -16.12 1.63 5.73
CA GLY A 48 -15.12 2.45 6.42
C GLY A 48 -15.76 3.28 7.53
N GLN A 49 -14.95 4.03 8.23
CA GLN A 49 -15.44 5.02 9.20
C GLN A 49 -16.37 6.02 8.50
N GLY A 50 -17.57 6.24 9.08
CA GLY A 50 -18.58 7.12 8.51
C GLY A 50 -19.41 6.52 7.37
N ALA A 51 -19.55 5.19 7.30
CA ALA A 51 -20.31 4.46 6.28
C ALA A 51 -19.82 4.71 4.84
N ILE A 52 -18.56 5.10 4.66
CA ILE A 52 -17.96 5.27 3.32
C ILE A 52 -17.53 3.90 2.81
N PRO A 53 -18.02 3.45 1.63
CA PRO A 53 -17.63 2.16 1.08
C PRO A 53 -16.16 2.17 0.66
N ARG A 54 -15.43 1.13 1.04
CA ARG A 54 -14.06 0.84 0.64
C ARG A 54 -14.07 -0.35 -0.30
N TYR A 55 -13.30 -0.29 -1.37
CA TYR A 55 -13.28 -1.33 -2.40
C TYR A 55 -11.96 -2.10 -2.35
N ALA A 56 -12.07 -3.43 -2.38
CA ALA A 56 -10.92 -4.34 -2.38
C ALA A 56 -10.62 -4.94 -3.77
N SER A 57 -11.49 -4.72 -4.76
CA SER A 57 -11.37 -5.35 -6.08
C SER A 57 -11.31 -6.88 -5.95
N PHE A 58 -10.29 -7.56 -6.46
CA PHE A 58 -10.09 -9.00 -6.37
C PHE A 58 -9.30 -9.45 -5.12
N PHE A 59 -8.92 -8.51 -4.28
CA PHE A 59 -8.14 -8.78 -3.07
C PHE A 59 -9.04 -9.05 -1.86
N ALA A 60 -8.47 -9.67 -0.83
CA ALA A 60 -9.20 -10.02 0.37
C ALA A 60 -9.69 -8.81 1.16
N ASP A 61 -8.94 -7.70 1.13
CA ASP A 61 -9.32 -6.46 1.79
C ASP A 61 -8.80 -5.21 1.04
N PRO A 62 -9.34 -4.01 1.36
CA PRO A 62 -8.93 -2.76 0.71
C PRO A 62 -7.48 -2.35 1.00
N LEU A 63 -6.87 -2.80 2.10
CA LEU A 63 -5.48 -2.51 2.42
C LEU A 63 -4.55 -3.34 1.55
N GLU A 64 -4.86 -4.63 1.35
CA GLU A 64 -4.14 -5.48 0.41
C GLU A 64 -4.22 -4.93 -1.01
N PHE A 65 -5.43 -4.57 -1.46
CA PHE A 65 -5.63 -3.95 -2.78
C PHE A 65 -4.75 -2.72 -2.94
N SER A 66 -4.84 -1.77 -2.00
CA SER A 66 -4.10 -0.50 -2.09
C SER A 66 -2.59 -0.68 -1.99
N ALA A 67 -2.09 -1.57 -1.13
CA ALA A 67 -0.67 -1.89 -1.05
C ALA A 67 -0.14 -2.54 -2.35
N SER A 68 -0.95 -3.39 -2.97
CA SER A 68 -0.64 -4.03 -4.26
C SER A 68 -0.53 -3.02 -5.40
N LEU A 69 -1.33 -1.94 -5.38
CA LEU A 69 -1.27 -0.88 -6.39
C LEU A 69 0.08 -0.16 -6.44
N ILE A 70 0.88 -0.16 -5.35
CA ILE A 70 2.20 0.47 -5.31
C ILE A 70 3.16 -0.15 -6.33
N LEU A 71 3.10 -1.47 -6.52
CA LEU A 71 3.88 -2.16 -7.54
C LEU A 71 3.50 -1.71 -8.96
N PHE A 72 2.20 -1.70 -9.23
CA PHE A 72 1.69 -1.26 -10.55
C PHE A 72 2.00 0.21 -10.80
N PHE A 73 1.88 1.05 -9.78
CA PHE A 73 2.21 2.46 -9.83
C PHE A 73 3.69 2.69 -10.14
N SER A 74 4.59 1.98 -9.45
CA SER A 74 6.04 2.03 -9.70
C SER A 74 6.38 1.63 -11.14
N THR A 75 5.71 0.60 -11.66
CA THR A 75 5.88 0.12 -13.03
C THR A 75 5.36 1.14 -14.06
N ALA A 76 4.18 1.72 -13.81
CA ALA A 76 3.62 2.74 -14.70
C ALA A 76 4.50 4.00 -14.75
N ILE A 77 5.04 4.44 -13.60
CA ILE A 77 6.00 5.55 -13.54
C ILE A 77 7.26 5.25 -14.36
N TRP A 78 7.79 4.01 -14.27
CA TRP A 78 8.93 3.61 -15.08
C TRP A 78 8.66 3.81 -16.58
N PHE A 79 7.57 3.26 -17.08
CA PHE A 79 7.22 3.36 -18.50
C PHE A 79 6.93 4.80 -18.91
N PHE A 80 6.29 5.59 -18.06
CA PHE A 80 6.02 7.00 -18.35
C PHE A 80 7.31 7.81 -18.53
N ILE A 81 8.29 7.59 -17.65
CA ILE A 81 9.55 8.37 -17.68
C ILE A 81 10.47 7.89 -18.81
N HIS A 82 10.61 6.56 -19.01
CA HIS A 82 11.69 6.00 -19.83
C HIS A 82 11.25 5.54 -21.21
N SER A 83 9.97 5.43 -21.50
CA SER A 83 9.51 5.04 -22.85
C SER A 83 9.85 6.13 -23.86
N LYS A 84 10.28 5.73 -25.06
CA LYS A 84 10.46 6.60 -26.22
C LYS A 84 9.20 6.69 -27.09
N LEU A 85 8.35 5.66 -27.05
CA LEU A 85 7.13 5.60 -27.85
C LEU A 85 6.03 6.46 -27.23
N ARG A 86 5.40 7.30 -28.03
CA ARG A 86 4.31 8.18 -27.58
C ARG A 86 3.09 7.40 -27.08
N GLU A 87 2.77 6.31 -27.76
CA GLU A 87 1.66 5.42 -27.38
C GLU A 87 1.88 4.79 -26.00
N THR A 88 3.09 4.28 -25.73
CA THR A 88 3.43 3.72 -24.43
C THR A 88 3.39 4.77 -23.32
N LYS A 89 3.82 6.01 -23.60
CA LYS A 89 3.71 7.11 -22.63
C LYS A 89 2.26 7.46 -22.33
N PHE A 90 1.42 7.52 -23.38
CA PHE A 90 0.00 7.80 -23.19
C PHE A 90 -0.69 6.68 -22.40
N LEU A 91 -0.43 5.42 -22.75
CA LEU A 91 -0.96 4.27 -22.01
C LEU A 91 -0.49 4.27 -20.54
N SER A 92 0.78 4.54 -20.30
CA SER A 92 1.30 4.58 -18.92
C SER A 92 0.73 5.75 -18.12
N LEU A 93 0.51 6.91 -18.72
CA LEU A 93 -0.19 8.03 -18.09
C LEU A 93 -1.64 7.65 -17.73
N PHE A 94 -2.34 7.00 -18.67
CA PHE A 94 -3.69 6.50 -18.41
C PHE A 94 -3.71 5.50 -17.24
N LEU A 95 -2.77 4.56 -17.22
CA LEU A 95 -2.62 3.61 -16.11
C LEU A 95 -2.33 4.32 -14.77
N VAL A 96 -1.46 5.33 -14.76
CA VAL A 96 -1.21 6.15 -13.56
C VAL A 96 -2.50 6.78 -13.06
N LEU A 97 -3.31 7.36 -13.93
CA LEU A 97 -4.60 7.97 -13.55
C LEU A 97 -5.59 6.93 -12.99
N VAL A 98 -5.69 5.76 -13.62
CA VAL A 98 -6.53 4.66 -13.14
C VAL A 98 -6.06 4.18 -11.77
N ILE A 99 -4.76 4.00 -11.57
CA ILE A 99 -4.19 3.57 -10.28
C ILE A 99 -4.44 4.62 -9.20
N VAL A 100 -4.23 5.91 -9.49
CA VAL A 100 -4.51 7.00 -8.54
C VAL A 100 -5.99 6.99 -8.17
N PHE A 101 -6.89 6.82 -9.13
CA PHE A 101 -8.31 6.68 -8.87
C PHE A 101 -8.63 5.45 -7.99
N SER A 102 -7.95 4.33 -8.23
CA SER A 102 -8.10 3.11 -7.44
C SER A 102 -7.64 3.27 -5.99
N PHE A 103 -6.60 4.08 -5.73
CA PHE A 103 -6.22 4.46 -4.37
C PHE A 103 -7.35 5.21 -3.65
N PHE A 104 -8.05 6.11 -4.32
CA PHE A 104 -9.22 6.77 -3.74
C PHE A 104 -10.35 5.79 -3.43
N LEU A 105 -10.61 4.82 -4.31
CA LEU A 105 -11.63 3.80 -4.09
C LEU A 105 -11.33 2.89 -2.90
N SER A 106 -10.06 2.58 -2.65
CA SER A 106 -9.66 1.77 -1.49
C SER A 106 -9.81 2.52 -0.16
N PHE A 107 -9.91 3.84 -0.18
CA PHE A 107 -9.97 4.71 0.99
C PHE A 107 -8.84 4.44 2.01
N SER A 108 -7.68 4.01 1.54
CA SER A 108 -6.49 3.77 2.36
C SER A 108 -5.60 5.00 2.41
N ARG A 109 -5.67 5.75 3.50
CA ARG A 109 -4.87 6.98 3.72
C ARG A 109 -3.37 6.71 3.62
N ALA A 110 -2.91 5.62 4.23
CA ALA A 110 -1.51 5.21 4.22
C ALA A 110 -0.99 4.96 2.80
N SER A 111 -1.75 4.23 1.99
CA SER A 111 -1.36 3.91 0.61
C SER A 111 -1.43 5.13 -0.32
N MET A 112 -2.39 6.04 -0.12
CA MET A 112 -2.44 7.31 -0.86
C MET A 112 -1.21 8.17 -0.57
N PHE A 113 -0.84 8.31 0.70
CA PHE A 113 0.37 9.04 1.09
C PHE A 113 1.63 8.37 0.56
N SER A 114 1.68 7.04 0.62
CA SER A 114 2.75 6.22 0.05
C SER A 114 2.91 6.42 -1.46
N ALA A 115 1.81 6.54 -2.22
CA ALA A 115 1.86 6.81 -3.65
C ALA A 115 2.53 8.16 -3.96
N ILE A 116 2.23 9.20 -3.17
CA ILE A 116 2.88 10.52 -3.30
C ILE A 116 4.37 10.40 -3.04
N LEU A 117 4.78 9.75 -1.94
CA LEU A 117 6.19 9.53 -1.62
C LEU A 117 6.91 8.71 -2.69
N THR A 118 6.26 7.67 -3.22
CA THR A 118 6.79 6.83 -4.31
C THR A 118 7.04 7.66 -5.57
N LEU A 119 6.10 8.54 -5.93
CA LEU A 119 6.26 9.45 -7.05
C LEU A 119 7.46 10.38 -6.85
N VAL A 120 7.53 11.05 -5.70
CA VAL A 120 8.64 11.98 -5.37
C VAL A 120 9.98 11.25 -5.40
N PHE A 121 10.06 10.05 -4.82
CA PHE A 121 11.29 9.25 -4.83
C PHE A 121 11.68 8.81 -6.25
N GLY A 122 10.73 8.40 -7.08
CA GLY A 122 10.98 8.04 -8.48
C GLY A 122 11.51 9.21 -9.31
N LEU A 123 10.95 10.38 -9.12
CA LEU A 123 11.41 11.60 -9.76
C LEU A 123 12.80 12.02 -9.27
N TYR A 124 13.06 11.88 -7.98
CA TYR A 124 14.39 12.11 -7.39
C TYR A 124 15.44 11.18 -8.00
N LEU A 125 15.17 9.88 -8.08
CA LEU A 125 16.08 8.90 -8.70
C LEU A 125 16.32 9.19 -10.19
N SER A 126 15.28 9.60 -10.91
CA SER A 126 15.40 9.95 -12.35
C SER A 126 16.14 11.26 -12.60
N LYS A 127 16.49 12.01 -11.55
CA LYS A 127 17.15 13.34 -11.62
C LYS A 127 16.37 14.37 -12.44
N ASN A 128 15.07 14.17 -12.58
CA ASN A 128 14.22 15.06 -13.36
C ASN A 128 13.58 16.13 -12.47
N TYR A 129 14.40 17.04 -11.96
CA TYR A 129 13.98 18.04 -10.97
C TYR A 129 12.87 18.98 -11.44
N LYS A 130 12.74 19.21 -12.75
CA LYS A 130 11.64 20.04 -13.29
C LYS A 130 10.29 19.34 -13.09
N ILE A 131 10.23 18.04 -13.34
CA ILE A 131 9.00 17.26 -13.13
C ILE A 131 8.73 17.12 -11.62
N ILE A 132 9.76 16.97 -10.78
CA ILE A 132 9.58 16.93 -9.32
C ILE A 132 8.88 18.20 -8.84
N LEU A 133 9.42 19.36 -9.23
CA LEU A 133 8.87 20.64 -8.77
C LEU A 133 7.43 20.85 -9.27
N SER A 134 7.15 20.52 -10.53
CA SER A 134 5.80 20.63 -11.07
C SER A 134 4.81 19.63 -10.44
N SER A 135 5.22 18.38 -10.17
CA SER A 135 4.35 17.41 -9.53
C SER A 135 4.09 17.74 -8.05
N LEU A 136 5.09 18.21 -7.31
CA LEU A 136 4.90 18.73 -5.96
C LEU A 136 3.95 19.92 -5.96
N PHE A 137 4.09 20.84 -6.90
CA PHE A 137 3.18 21.97 -7.05
C PHE A 137 1.74 21.50 -7.31
N ILE A 138 1.53 20.57 -8.23
CA ILE A 138 0.19 20.02 -8.54
C ILE A 138 -0.40 19.31 -7.31
N VAL A 139 0.38 18.51 -6.60
CA VAL A 139 -0.08 17.83 -5.37
C VAL A 139 -0.45 18.85 -4.29
N THR A 140 0.37 19.88 -4.09
CA THR A 140 0.11 20.93 -3.10
C THR A 140 -1.14 21.72 -3.46
N VAL A 141 -1.29 22.14 -4.73
CA VAL A 141 -2.49 22.86 -5.20
C VAL A 141 -3.72 21.97 -5.09
N GLY A 142 -3.63 20.69 -5.46
CA GLY A 142 -4.70 19.71 -5.31
C GLY A 142 -5.12 19.52 -3.86
N PHE A 143 -4.17 19.40 -2.95
CA PHE A 143 -4.44 19.30 -1.51
C PHE A 143 -5.12 20.57 -0.98
N LEU A 144 -4.60 21.75 -1.32
CA LEU A 144 -5.20 23.03 -0.93
C LEU A 144 -6.62 23.17 -1.51
N TYR A 145 -6.82 22.79 -2.76
CA TYR A 145 -8.15 22.79 -3.38
C TYR A 145 -9.11 21.89 -2.62
N VAL A 146 -8.73 20.66 -2.32
CA VAL A 146 -9.54 19.73 -1.52
C VAL A 146 -9.80 20.31 -0.13
N TYR A 147 -8.80 20.86 0.53
CA TYR A 147 -8.94 21.44 1.87
C TYR A 147 -9.90 22.63 1.92
N PHE A 148 -9.84 23.54 0.94
CA PHE A 148 -10.66 24.76 0.93
C PHE A 148 -12.05 24.58 0.30
N PHE A 149 -12.19 23.68 -0.68
CA PHE A 149 -13.41 23.54 -1.47
C PHE A 149 -14.16 22.23 -1.25
N SER A 150 -13.66 21.34 -0.40
CA SER A 150 -14.39 20.12 -0.06
C SER A 150 -15.52 20.38 0.95
N SER A 151 -16.38 19.37 1.10
CA SER A 151 -17.42 19.35 2.13
C SER A 151 -16.79 19.42 3.54
N ASP A 152 -17.55 19.93 4.48
CA ASP A 152 -17.11 20.04 5.89
C ASP A 152 -16.76 18.66 6.48
N ASP A 153 -17.45 17.60 6.07
CA ASP A 153 -17.14 16.22 6.46
C ASP A 153 -15.73 15.80 6.06
N LEU A 154 -15.30 16.14 4.83
CA LEU A 154 -13.97 15.79 4.35
C LEU A 154 -12.88 16.61 5.05
N ARG A 155 -13.14 17.89 5.33
CA ARG A 155 -12.24 18.74 6.13
C ARG A 155 -12.08 18.20 7.54
N TYR A 156 -13.20 17.85 8.18
CA TYR A 156 -13.20 17.26 9.51
C TYR A 156 -12.36 15.97 9.51
N LEU A 157 -12.54 15.11 8.53
CA LEU A 157 -11.80 13.85 8.40
C LEU A 157 -10.28 14.09 8.21
N ILE A 158 -9.89 15.12 7.45
CA ILE A 158 -8.49 15.53 7.29
C ILE A 158 -7.92 16.05 8.61
N GLN A 159 -8.63 16.94 9.28
CA GLN A 159 -8.20 17.52 10.57
C GLN A 159 -8.07 16.44 11.64
N ASP A 160 -9.09 15.59 11.78
CA ASP A 160 -9.13 14.48 12.73
C ASP A 160 -7.99 13.45 12.48
N THR A 161 -7.61 13.27 11.22
CA THR A 161 -6.46 12.44 10.85
C THR A 161 -5.13 13.09 11.24
N ILE A 162 -4.96 14.40 11.01
CA ILE A 162 -3.72 15.14 11.34
C ILE A 162 -3.54 15.29 12.85
N THR A 163 -4.63 15.48 13.58
CA THR A 163 -4.60 15.63 15.04
C THR A 163 -4.57 14.31 15.80
N PHE A 164 -4.56 13.16 15.09
CA PHE A 164 -4.63 11.81 15.70
C PHE A 164 -5.85 11.58 16.60
N GLN A 165 -6.92 12.35 16.42
CA GLN A 165 -8.16 12.18 17.18
C GLN A 165 -9.09 11.11 16.61
N ASN A 166 -8.76 10.62 15.42
CA ASN A 166 -9.48 9.55 14.76
C ASN A 166 -9.27 8.21 15.50
N THR A 167 -10.35 7.48 15.76
CA THR A 167 -10.33 6.19 16.47
C THR A 167 -9.36 5.17 15.89
N SER A 168 -9.21 5.13 14.55
CA SER A 168 -8.25 4.26 13.86
C SER A 168 -6.81 4.67 14.13
N SER A 169 -6.50 5.98 14.12
CA SER A 169 -5.15 6.47 14.39
C SER A 169 -4.75 6.25 15.84
N LEU A 170 -5.71 6.39 16.76
CA LEU A 170 -5.52 6.12 18.18
C LEU A 170 -5.31 4.62 18.42
N GLY A 171 -6.08 3.76 17.73
CA GLY A 171 -5.91 2.29 17.77
C GLY A 171 -4.49 1.88 17.37
N HIS A 172 -3.98 2.36 16.25
CA HIS A 172 -2.60 2.10 15.83
C HIS A 172 -1.57 2.54 16.87
N LEU A 173 -1.77 3.71 17.50
CA LEU A 173 -0.84 4.21 18.52
C LEU A 173 -0.82 3.30 19.74
N ILE A 174 -1.99 2.84 20.21
CA ILE A 174 -2.10 1.91 21.33
C ILE A 174 -1.39 0.60 21.00
N GLU A 175 -1.68 0.01 19.85
CA GLU A 175 -1.01 -1.23 19.40
C GLU A 175 0.51 -1.09 19.27
N TRP A 176 1.00 0.07 18.83
CA TRP A 176 2.44 0.33 18.77
C TRP A 176 3.07 0.41 20.16
N ILE A 177 2.41 1.07 21.11
CA ILE A 177 2.86 1.15 22.50
C ILE A 177 2.89 -0.25 23.13
N GLU A 178 1.83 -1.04 22.96
CA GLU A 178 1.77 -2.42 23.45
C GLU A 178 2.90 -3.29 22.85
N GLY A 179 3.13 -3.17 21.54
CA GLY A 179 4.23 -3.86 20.88
C GLY A 179 5.61 -3.46 21.42
N LEU A 180 5.83 -2.16 21.64
CA LEU A 180 7.10 -1.66 22.21
C LEU A 180 7.31 -2.12 23.65
N ILE A 181 6.28 -2.11 24.49
CA ILE A 181 6.33 -2.62 25.86
C ILE A 181 6.67 -4.11 25.85
N SER A 182 6.00 -4.89 25.01
CA SER A 182 6.27 -6.32 24.87
C SER A 182 7.71 -6.60 24.45
N ILE A 183 8.28 -5.84 23.50
CA ILE A 183 9.67 -5.97 23.05
C ILE A 183 10.64 -5.61 24.20
N TYR A 184 10.31 -4.60 24.99
CA TYR A 184 11.13 -4.20 26.14
C TYR A 184 11.16 -5.28 27.23
N GLU A 185 10.01 -5.87 27.54
CA GLU A 185 9.89 -6.95 28.54
C GLU A 185 10.44 -8.29 28.03
N ASN A 186 10.30 -8.54 26.72
CA ASN A 186 10.70 -9.80 26.07
C ASN A 186 11.62 -9.53 24.87
N PRO A 187 12.89 -9.14 25.05
CA PRO A 187 13.78 -8.73 23.97
C PRO A 187 14.12 -9.85 22.97
N PHE A 188 13.88 -11.11 23.33
CA PHE A 188 14.03 -12.28 22.45
C PHE A 188 12.72 -12.72 21.77
N GLY A 189 11.64 -12.01 22.04
CA GLY A 189 10.30 -12.27 21.50
C GLY A 189 9.49 -13.22 22.38
N VAL A 190 8.16 -13.19 22.16
CA VAL A 190 7.17 -14.00 22.89
C VAL A 190 6.72 -15.24 22.11
N GLY A 191 7.16 -15.38 20.85
CA GLY A 191 6.83 -16.52 19.98
C GLY A 191 6.03 -16.13 18.74
N LEU A 192 6.06 -17.02 17.75
CA LEU A 192 5.34 -16.83 16.49
C LEU A 192 3.83 -16.81 16.71
N ALA A 193 3.13 -16.07 15.85
CA ALA A 193 1.69 -15.87 15.88
C ALA A 193 1.13 -15.07 17.08
N MET A 194 1.96 -14.57 17.98
CA MET A 194 1.53 -13.76 19.15
C MET A 194 1.26 -12.29 18.79
N SER A 195 1.55 -11.87 17.57
CA SER A 195 1.29 -10.52 17.05
C SER A 195 0.89 -10.59 15.59
N GLY A 196 0.20 -9.55 15.09
CA GLY A 196 -0.24 -9.47 13.69
C GLY A 196 -1.64 -10.07 13.45
N ASN A 197 -2.28 -9.67 12.35
CA ASN A 197 -3.68 -10.01 12.08
C ASN A 197 -3.91 -11.48 11.67
N ALA A 198 -2.87 -12.21 11.26
CA ALA A 198 -2.95 -13.63 10.90
C ALA A 198 -2.59 -14.58 12.04
N SER A 199 -2.63 -14.12 13.28
CA SER A 199 -2.40 -15.02 14.41
C SER A 199 -3.57 -15.98 14.52
N GLY A 200 -3.32 -17.28 14.43
CA GLY A 200 -4.30 -18.32 14.78
C GLY A 200 -4.55 -18.42 16.28
N VAL A 201 -4.10 -17.45 17.07
CA VAL A 201 -4.18 -17.35 18.52
C VAL A 201 -5.38 -16.48 18.87
N ASP A 202 -6.00 -16.77 20.01
CA ASP A 202 -7.13 -15.98 20.55
C ASP A 202 -6.74 -14.48 20.61
N GLN A 203 -7.64 -13.64 20.15
CA GLN A 203 -7.44 -12.20 20.11
C GLN A 203 -7.17 -11.58 21.49
N SER A 204 -7.64 -12.21 22.56
CA SER A 204 -7.45 -11.76 23.96
C SER A 204 -6.00 -11.82 24.45
N ILE A 205 -5.14 -12.63 23.81
CA ILE A 205 -3.73 -12.79 24.16
C ILE A 205 -2.78 -12.23 23.09
N LYS A 206 -3.34 -11.64 22.05
CA LYS A 206 -2.59 -11.03 20.96
C LYS A 206 -2.00 -9.69 21.40
N ILE A 207 -0.73 -9.44 21.07
CA ILE A 207 0.01 -8.24 21.43
C ILE A 207 0.20 -7.37 20.18
N GLY A 208 -0.38 -6.17 20.19
CA GLY A 208 -0.30 -5.23 19.07
C GLY A 208 -0.78 -5.86 17.75
N GLY A 209 -0.59 -5.23 16.61
CA GLY A 209 -1.06 -5.90 15.42
C GLY A 209 -0.80 -5.29 14.06
N GLU A 210 -0.64 -3.99 13.96
CA GLU A 210 -0.68 -3.32 12.66
C GLU A 210 0.63 -2.60 12.27
N ASN A 211 1.75 -3.06 12.78
CA ASN A 211 3.06 -2.55 12.38
C ASN A 211 4.01 -3.73 12.14
N GLN A 212 4.39 -3.94 10.89
CA GLN A 212 5.20 -5.10 10.50
C GLN A 212 6.53 -5.18 11.24
N PHE A 213 7.15 -4.04 11.56
CA PHE A 213 8.41 -4.02 12.29
C PHE A 213 8.21 -4.48 13.73
N LEU A 214 7.18 -3.97 14.40
CA LEU A 214 6.83 -4.37 15.76
C LEU A 214 6.38 -5.83 15.82
N ILE A 215 5.64 -6.31 14.82
CA ILE A 215 5.24 -7.72 14.74
C ILE A 215 6.47 -8.63 14.78
N TYR A 216 7.51 -8.34 14.00
CA TYR A 216 8.73 -9.12 14.04
C TYR A 216 9.48 -8.96 15.38
N GLY A 217 9.47 -7.76 15.96
CA GLY A 217 10.04 -7.51 17.27
C GLY A 217 9.34 -8.28 18.39
N VAL A 218 8.03 -8.26 18.42
CA VAL A 218 7.21 -8.99 19.40
C VAL A 218 7.39 -10.51 19.25
N GLN A 219 7.31 -11.02 18.02
CA GLN A 219 7.34 -12.46 17.79
C GLN A 219 8.75 -13.06 17.95
N MET A 220 9.77 -12.42 17.44
CA MET A 220 11.13 -12.98 17.29
C MET A 220 12.22 -12.13 17.95
N GLY A 221 11.84 -11.08 18.67
CA GLY A 221 12.74 -10.20 19.40
C GLY A 221 13.29 -9.01 18.59
N VAL A 222 13.92 -8.09 19.32
CA VAL A 222 14.45 -6.83 18.79
C VAL A 222 15.46 -7.03 17.64
N ILE A 223 16.25 -8.11 17.73
CA ILE A 223 17.27 -8.41 16.70
C ILE A 223 16.62 -8.65 15.34
N SER A 224 15.54 -9.42 15.29
CA SER A 224 14.83 -9.69 14.03
C SER A 224 14.15 -8.44 13.45
N MET A 225 13.61 -7.57 14.29
CA MET A 225 13.08 -6.26 13.88
C MET A 225 14.18 -5.42 13.20
N VAL A 226 15.36 -5.33 13.83
CA VAL A 226 16.49 -4.58 13.28
C VAL A 226 17.00 -5.20 11.98
N ILE A 227 17.15 -6.52 11.92
CA ILE A 227 17.59 -7.23 10.71
C ILE A 227 16.61 -6.97 9.56
N TYR A 228 15.30 -7.09 9.81
CA TYR A 228 14.29 -6.82 8.80
C TYR A 228 14.37 -5.38 8.25
N PHE A 229 14.50 -4.41 9.15
CA PHE A 229 14.69 -3.00 8.78
C PHE A 229 15.94 -2.79 7.91
N LEU A 230 17.08 -3.38 8.31
CA LEU A 230 18.32 -3.29 7.53
C LEU A 230 18.21 -3.97 6.16
N ILE A 231 17.51 -5.11 6.05
CA ILE A 231 17.25 -5.77 4.77
C ILE A 231 16.44 -4.85 3.84
N LEU A 232 15.41 -4.19 4.34
CA LEU A 232 14.61 -3.24 3.55
C LEU A 232 15.45 -2.06 3.06
N ILE A 233 16.20 -1.41 3.95
CA ILE A 233 17.09 -0.29 3.57
C ILE A 233 18.10 -0.73 2.52
N LYS A 234 18.75 -1.88 2.75
CA LYS A 234 19.73 -2.42 1.81
C LYS A 234 19.11 -2.74 0.45
N SER A 235 17.91 -3.30 0.43
CA SER A 235 17.19 -3.61 -0.80
C SER A 235 16.87 -2.33 -1.60
N ILE A 236 16.39 -1.28 -0.94
CA ILE A 236 16.13 0.02 -1.58
C ILE A 236 17.44 0.64 -2.10
N TYR A 237 18.50 0.61 -1.29
CA TYR A 237 19.80 1.17 -1.65
C TYR A 237 20.43 0.45 -2.85
N ASN A 238 20.54 -0.89 -2.82
CA ASN A 238 21.13 -1.67 -3.89
C ASN A 238 20.34 -1.54 -5.19
N SER A 239 19.01 -1.57 -5.10
CA SER A 239 18.13 -1.38 -6.27
C SER A 239 18.28 0.02 -6.87
N SER A 240 18.39 1.06 -6.04
CA SER A 240 18.67 2.42 -6.49
C SER A 240 20.06 2.53 -7.17
N LYS A 241 21.08 1.89 -6.61
CA LYS A 241 22.42 1.81 -7.21
C LYS A 241 22.41 1.05 -8.53
N LEU A 242 21.67 -0.05 -8.62
CA LEU A 242 21.49 -0.79 -9.87
C LEU A 242 20.88 0.11 -10.95
N TYR A 243 19.85 0.87 -10.62
CA TYR A 243 19.25 1.83 -11.54
C TYR A 243 20.25 2.92 -12.00
N LEU A 244 20.96 3.54 -11.06
CA LEU A 244 21.84 4.66 -11.35
C LEU A 244 23.09 4.25 -12.15
N ASN A 245 23.68 3.10 -11.84
CA ASN A 245 24.99 2.67 -12.35
C ASN A 245 24.90 1.68 -13.52
N SER A 246 23.74 1.13 -13.84
CA SER A 246 23.61 0.21 -14.96
C SER A 246 23.54 0.95 -16.29
N ASN A 247 24.13 0.38 -17.34
CA ASN A 247 23.95 0.83 -18.73
C ASN A 247 22.84 0.06 -19.45
N ASN A 248 22.46 -1.12 -18.94
CA ASN A 248 21.41 -1.95 -19.53
C ASN A 248 20.03 -1.47 -19.08
N ILE A 249 19.14 -1.17 -20.03
CA ILE A 249 17.79 -0.64 -19.75
C ILE A 249 16.94 -1.63 -18.93
N ASN A 250 17.10 -2.95 -19.16
CA ASN A 250 16.37 -3.96 -18.41
C ASN A 250 16.82 -4.02 -16.94
N HIS A 251 18.14 -3.87 -16.68
CA HIS A 251 18.65 -3.80 -15.32
C HIS A 251 18.18 -2.51 -14.62
N LYS A 252 18.17 -1.39 -15.35
CA LYS A 252 17.61 -0.14 -14.85
C LYS A 252 16.14 -0.27 -14.48
N SER A 253 15.35 -0.95 -15.31
CA SER A 253 13.93 -1.11 -15.03
C SER A 253 13.69 -1.93 -13.76
N VAL A 254 14.38 -3.06 -13.60
CA VAL A 254 14.29 -3.86 -12.37
C VAL A 254 14.72 -3.05 -11.15
N GLY A 255 15.87 -2.37 -11.22
CA GLY A 255 16.36 -1.54 -10.11
C GLY A 255 15.40 -0.43 -9.72
N PHE A 256 14.87 0.30 -10.71
CA PHE A 256 13.94 1.40 -10.46
C PHE A 256 12.62 0.91 -9.86
N ILE A 257 11.99 -0.07 -10.49
CA ILE A 257 10.70 -0.60 -10.03
C ILE A 257 10.83 -1.19 -8.61
N THR A 258 11.90 -1.96 -8.35
CA THR A 258 12.16 -2.54 -7.02
C THR A 258 12.36 -1.46 -5.97
N ALA A 259 13.21 -0.46 -6.25
CA ALA A 259 13.49 0.64 -5.32
C ALA A 259 12.21 1.42 -4.97
N LEU A 260 11.41 1.77 -5.98
CA LEU A 260 10.15 2.48 -5.78
C LEU A 260 9.12 1.65 -5.02
N THR A 261 8.98 0.39 -5.38
CA THR A 261 8.01 -0.51 -4.73
C THR A 261 8.35 -0.69 -3.24
N LYS A 262 9.61 -1.01 -2.91
CA LYS A 262 10.01 -1.20 -1.51
C LYS A 262 9.98 0.11 -0.72
N PHE A 263 10.36 1.23 -1.32
CA PHE A 263 10.23 2.54 -0.69
C PHE A 263 8.77 2.92 -0.43
N GLY A 264 7.91 2.72 -1.42
CA GLY A 264 6.48 2.98 -1.30
C GLY A 264 5.79 2.08 -0.27
N LEU A 265 6.22 0.84 -0.11
CA LEU A 265 5.66 -0.07 0.90
C LEU A 265 6.07 0.28 2.33
N LEU A 266 7.04 1.16 2.57
CA LEU A 266 7.44 1.52 3.94
C LEU A 266 6.27 2.01 4.80
N ILE A 267 5.40 2.86 4.23
CA ILE A 267 4.24 3.39 4.98
C ILE A 267 3.20 2.30 5.29
N PRO A 268 2.73 1.49 4.31
CA PRO A 268 1.89 0.34 4.60
C PRO A 268 2.48 -0.65 5.63
N LEU A 269 3.81 -0.84 5.64
CA LEU A 269 4.48 -1.68 6.63
C LEU A 269 4.44 -1.08 8.05
N PHE A 270 4.35 0.25 8.18
CA PHE A 270 4.19 0.91 9.48
C PHE A 270 2.73 0.93 9.98
N THR A 271 1.75 0.84 9.09
CA THR A 271 0.34 1.05 9.42
C THR A 271 -0.53 -0.16 9.17
N ALA A 272 0.05 -1.24 8.66
CA ALA A 272 -0.64 -2.49 8.37
C ALA A 272 0.33 -3.67 8.39
N ASN A 273 -0.22 -4.85 8.33
CA ASN A 273 0.53 -6.11 8.26
C ASN A 273 0.80 -6.48 6.77
N ALA A 274 1.47 -5.58 6.04
CA ALA A 274 1.57 -5.67 4.58
C ALA A 274 2.34 -6.91 4.07
N GLU A 275 3.19 -7.53 4.89
CA GLU A 275 3.87 -8.79 4.51
C GLU A 275 2.96 -10.03 4.58
N LEU A 276 1.77 -9.92 5.18
CA LEU A 276 0.76 -10.97 5.10
C LEU A 276 0.05 -11.01 3.74
N TYR A 277 0.03 -9.90 3.04
CA TYR A 277 -0.60 -9.83 1.73
C TYR A 277 0.25 -10.59 0.73
N LEU A 278 -0.20 -11.80 0.39
CA LEU A 278 0.55 -12.73 -0.46
C LEU A 278 1.05 -12.09 -1.75
N PHE A 279 0.18 -11.32 -2.42
CA PHE A 279 0.55 -10.63 -3.65
C PHE A 279 1.66 -9.61 -3.42
N VAL A 280 1.55 -8.79 -2.37
CA VAL A 280 2.53 -7.75 -2.02
C VAL A 280 3.87 -8.38 -1.67
N ALA A 281 3.87 -9.35 -0.75
CA ALA A 281 5.07 -10.01 -0.28
C ALA A 281 5.77 -10.75 -1.43
N PHE A 282 5.06 -11.64 -2.13
CA PHE A 282 5.65 -12.47 -3.18
C PHE A 282 6.31 -11.63 -4.27
N PHE A 283 5.58 -10.73 -4.89
CA PHE A 283 6.11 -9.96 -6.02
C PHE A 283 7.17 -8.95 -5.59
N SER A 284 7.01 -8.29 -4.45
CA SER A 284 8.01 -7.32 -4.00
C SER A 284 9.33 -7.97 -3.61
N TRP A 285 9.32 -9.14 -2.94
CA TRP A 285 10.54 -9.88 -2.62
C TRP A 285 11.15 -10.59 -3.83
N TYR A 286 10.33 -11.07 -4.77
CA TYR A 286 10.83 -11.56 -6.05
C TYR A 286 11.64 -10.49 -6.78
N LEU A 287 11.13 -9.26 -6.85
CA LEU A 287 11.84 -8.14 -7.44
C LEU A 287 13.14 -7.80 -6.71
N VAL A 288 13.14 -7.86 -5.36
CA VAL A 288 14.36 -7.69 -4.58
C VAL A 288 15.39 -8.76 -4.95
N GLY A 289 15.01 -10.04 -5.00
CA GLY A 289 15.89 -11.11 -5.39
C GLY A 289 16.48 -10.92 -6.79
N GLN A 290 15.68 -10.50 -7.77
CA GLN A 290 16.15 -10.15 -9.11
C GLN A 290 17.11 -8.96 -9.11
N SER A 291 16.78 -7.92 -8.36
CA SER A 291 17.62 -6.71 -8.26
C SER A 291 18.98 -7.01 -7.62
N GLU A 292 18.99 -7.76 -6.52
CA GLU A 292 20.23 -8.19 -5.85
C GLU A 292 21.10 -9.07 -6.75
N ARG A 293 20.51 -10.01 -7.45
CA ARG A 293 21.23 -10.85 -8.42
C ARG A 293 21.90 -9.97 -9.48
N LEU A 294 21.16 -9.05 -10.08
CA LEU A 294 21.68 -8.18 -11.14
C LEU A 294 22.71 -7.15 -10.62
N TYR A 295 22.58 -6.71 -9.38
CA TYR A 295 23.53 -5.86 -8.73
C TYR A 295 24.88 -6.57 -8.49
N ASN A 296 24.84 -7.79 -7.95
CA ASN A 296 26.02 -8.57 -7.63
C ASN A 296 26.76 -9.13 -8.88
N THR A 297 26.06 -9.34 -10.00
CA THR A 297 26.71 -9.76 -11.26
C THR A 297 27.46 -8.64 -11.97
N LYS A 298 27.37 -7.41 -11.47
CA LYS A 298 28.09 -6.24 -12.02
C LYS A 298 29.31 -5.81 -11.20
N LEU A 299 29.42 -6.32 -9.99
CA LEU A 299 30.62 -6.20 -9.16
C LEU A 299 31.57 -7.34 -9.47
#